data_5d92d8efe923f813ecb83ccfa83ba60a
#
_entry.id   5d92d8efe923f813ecb83ccfa83ba60a
#
_cell.length_a   1.000
_cell.length_b   1.000
_cell.length_c   1.000
_cell.angle_alpha   90.00
_cell.angle_beta   90.00
_cell.angle_gamma   90.00
#
_symmetry.space_group_name_H-M   'P 1'
#
loop_
_entity.id
_entity.type
_entity.pdbx_description
1 polymer ?
#
loop_
_entity_poly.entity_id
_entity_poly.type
_entity_poly.pdbx_seq_one_letter_code
_entity_poly.pdbx_strand_id
1 'polypeptide(L)'
;MKYTRITLSLIAASLLAACSSSPSTEGQTGAAVEDRSSGASSAGIDGNRVVPVDAGDASGSGIAALKDPKSILSKRSVLFDYDSYVIKDQYRPLVEAHAKFLVANPKMKMLIQGNTDERGSREYNLALGQKRADAVRKALSLLGVSESQIESVSLGEEKPSCNEASEACWSANRRGDML
;
A
#
# COMPACT_ATOMS: atom_id res chain seq x y z
N MET A 1 52.33 -35.79 15.01
CA MET A 1 52.52 -34.37 15.27
C MET A 1 51.13 -33.81 15.58
N LYS A 2 50.53 -33.95 16.68
CA LYS A 2 50.67 -33.53 18.09
C LYS A 2 50.95 -32.02 18.18
N TYR A 3 50.01 -31.32 18.87
CA TYR A 3 49.97 -29.90 19.23
C TYR A 3 49.23 -28.99 18.23
N THR A 4 47.91 -28.94 18.32
CA THR A 4 47.10 -27.72 18.23
C THR A 4 45.64 -28.00 18.60
N ARG A 5 45.44 -28.50 19.80
CA ARG A 5 44.16 -28.48 20.49
C ARG A 5 44.48 -27.92 21.86
N ILE A 6 44.23 -26.68 22.11
CA ILE A 6 44.09 -26.00 23.41
C ILE A 6 44.20 -24.49 23.07
N THR A 7 43.11 -23.85 22.77
CA THR A 7 42.78 -22.47 23.12
C THR A 7 41.38 -22.11 22.60
N LEU A 8 40.42 -22.83 23.13
CA LEU A 8 39.01 -22.38 22.93
C LEU A 8 38.27 -22.64 24.23
N SER A 9 38.57 -21.85 25.23
CA SER A 9 37.76 -21.72 26.44
C SER A 9 38.23 -20.51 27.21
N LEU A 10 37.34 -19.61 27.51
CA LEU A 10 37.47 -18.39 28.31
C LEU A 10 37.28 -17.08 27.52
N ILE A 11 36.05 -16.81 27.09
CA ILE A 11 35.43 -15.51 27.14
C ILE A 11 33.90 -15.75 27.02
N ALA A 12 33.34 -16.07 28.13
CA ALA A 12 31.89 -16.04 28.32
C ALA A 12 31.64 -15.75 29.77
N ALA A 13 31.64 -14.49 30.14
CA ALA A 13 30.99 -13.95 31.34
C ALA A 13 31.32 -12.49 31.47
N SER A 14 30.37 -11.66 31.16
CA SER A 14 30.12 -10.37 31.81
C SER A 14 29.38 -9.45 30.84
N LEU A 15 28.16 -9.18 31.17
CA LEU A 15 27.55 -7.86 31.24
C LEU A 15 26.04 -7.95 31.13
N LEU A 16 25.43 -8.44 32.20
CA LEU A 16 24.05 -8.11 32.53
C LEU A 16 24.13 -6.94 33.51
N ALA A 17 23.92 -5.75 33.02
CA ALA A 17 23.62 -4.59 33.83
C ALA A 17 22.26 -4.03 33.42
N ALA A 18 21.26 -4.37 34.23
CA ALA A 18 19.93 -3.81 34.21
C ALA A 18 20.00 -2.32 34.57
N CYS A 19 19.36 -1.49 33.76
CA CYS A 19 18.91 -0.17 34.19
C CYS A 19 17.38 -0.16 34.14
N SER A 20 16.77 -0.48 35.28
CA SER A 20 15.39 -0.14 35.60
C SER A 20 15.39 1.31 36.12
N SER A 21 14.76 2.23 35.40
CA SER A 21 14.35 3.52 35.90
C SER A 21 12.89 3.76 35.56
N SER A 22 12.05 3.55 36.55
CA SER A 22 10.67 4.00 36.60
C SER A 22 10.66 5.49 36.95
N PRO A 23 9.96 6.36 36.22
CA PRO A 23 9.62 7.67 36.76
C PRO A 23 8.30 7.59 37.52
N SER A 24 8.36 8.11 38.73
CA SER A 24 7.29 8.28 39.69
C SER A 24 6.24 9.26 39.16
N THR A 25 4.99 8.86 39.39
CA THR A 25 3.81 9.70 39.25
C THR A 25 3.79 10.74 40.35
N GLU A 26 3.90 11.98 40.03
CA GLU A 26 3.44 13.10 40.89
C GLU A 26 2.30 13.81 40.18
N GLY A 27 1.21 13.95 40.95
CA GLY A 27 -0.06 14.48 40.52
C GLY A 27 0.00 15.96 40.14
N GLN A 28 -0.76 16.32 39.15
CA GLN A 28 -1.15 17.69 38.91
C GLN A 28 -2.65 17.79 38.71
N THR A 29 -3.21 18.53 39.64
CA THR A 29 -4.59 18.94 39.82
C THR A 29 -5.25 19.52 38.59
N GLY A 30 -6.56 19.27 38.49
CA GLY A 30 -7.45 19.66 37.43
C GLY A 30 -7.44 21.12 37.01
N ALA A 31 -7.62 21.30 35.72
CA ALA A 31 -8.07 22.54 35.12
C ALA A 31 -9.52 22.35 34.67
N ALA A 32 -10.36 23.23 35.19
CA ALA A 32 -11.81 23.25 34.91
C ALA A 32 -12.08 23.54 33.42
N VAL A 33 -12.97 22.76 32.85
CA VAL A 33 -13.57 23.03 31.55
C VAL A 33 -14.62 24.13 31.77
N GLU A 34 -14.34 25.35 31.35
CA GLU A 34 -15.37 26.38 31.21
C GLU A 34 -16.19 26.16 29.94
N ASP A 35 -17.41 25.79 30.14
CA ASP A 35 -18.50 25.83 29.16
C ASP A 35 -18.82 27.31 28.83
N ARG A 36 -18.49 27.73 27.60
CA ARG A 36 -18.98 29.00 27.03
C ARG A 36 -19.93 28.75 25.91
N SER A 37 -21.14 28.40 26.31
CA SER A 37 -22.33 28.59 25.48
C SER A 37 -22.82 30.03 25.70
N SER A 38 -22.64 30.89 24.72
CA SER A 38 -23.56 31.98 24.45
C SER A 38 -23.25 32.67 23.12
N GLY A 39 -24.19 32.61 22.25
CA GLY A 39 -24.70 33.35 21.13
C GLY A 39 -23.94 34.59 20.66
N ALA A 40 -23.65 34.58 19.38
CA ALA A 40 -23.61 35.77 18.56
C ALA A 40 -24.07 35.39 17.14
N SER A 41 -25.26 35.94 16.80
CA SER A 41 -25.71 36.06 15.42
C SER A 41 -24.78 37.02 14.68
N SER A 42 -24.35 36.69 13.48
CA SER A 42 -24.62 37.58 12.31
C SER A 42 -23.77 37.21 11.10
N ALA A 43 -24.43 37.35 10.00
CA ALA A 43 -23.95 37.73 8.66
C ALA A 43 -23.18 36.73 7.86
N GLY A 44 -23.85 36.35 6.78
CA GLY A 44 -23.48 35.50 5.69
C GLY A 44 -22.11 35.77 5.06
N ILE A 45 -21.48 34.64 4.73
CA ILE A 45 -20.63 34.55 3.57
C ILE A 45 -21.11 33.33 2.80
N ASP A 46 -21.73 33.60 1.65
CA ASP A 46 -22.03 32.63 0.62
C ASP A 46 -20.74 31.94 0.17
N GLY A 47 -20.83 30.66 -0.03
CA GLY A 47 -19.87 29.99 -0.93
C GLY A 47 -18.99 28.93 -0.34
N ASN A 48 -19.53 27.93 0.37
CA ASN A 48 -19.02 26.59 0.29
C ASN A 48 -20.12 25.57 0.62
N ARG A 49 -20.98 25.35 -0.38
CA ARG A 49 -21.94 24.27 -0.31
C ARG A 49 -21.18 22.96 -0.31
N VAL A 50 -20.84 22.48 0.87
CA VAL A 50 -20.47 21.09 1.08
C VAL A 50 -21.72 20.31 0.71
N VAL A 51 -21.75 19.77 -0.52
CA VAL A 51 -22.75 18.78 -0.92
C VAL A 51 -22.58 17.64 0.07
N PRO A 52 -23.60 17.25 0.83
CA PRO A 52 -23.53 16.00 1.59
C PRO A 52 -23.27 14.91 0.57
N VAL A 53 -22.15 14.21 0.70
CA VAL A 53 -21.97 12.96 -0.02
C VAL A 53 -22.97 12.02 0.62
N ASP A 54 -24.06 11.79 -0.10
CA ASP A 54 -25.09 10.85 0.30
C ASP A 54 -24.41 9.49 0.53
N ALA A 55 -24.34 9.08 1.79
CA ALA A 55 -23.81 7.77 2.20
C ALA A 55 -24.84 6.65 1.91
N GLY A 56 -25.80 6.93 1.04
CA GLY A 56 -26.81 6.01 0.56
C GLY A 56 -26.28 5.12 -0.55
N ASP A 57 -26.14 3.83 -0.23
CA ASP A 57 -25.97 2.72 -1.16
C ASP A 57 -24.57 2.54 -1.80
N ALA A 58 -23.54 2.43 -0.96
CA ALA A 58 -22.17 2.15 -1.41
C ALA A 58 -21.98 0.73 -1.96
N SER A 59 -22.93 -0.18 -1.82
CA SER A 59 -22.76 -1.60 -2.17
C SER A 59 -23.04 -1.93 -3.64
N GLY A 60 -23.96 -1.23 -4.29
CA GLY A 60 -24.35 -1.51 -5.68
C GLY A 60 -23.64 -0.64 -6.72
N SER A 61 -23.51 0.66 -6.45
CA SER A 61 -22.94 1.61 -7.43
C SER A 61 -21.42 1.46 -7.59
N GLY A 62 -20.71 1.10 -6.52
CA GLY A 62 -19.25 0.90 -6.55
C GLY A 62 -18.82 -0.28 -7.42
N ILE A 63 -19.55 -1.41 -7.37
CA ILE A 63 -19.23 -2.60 -8.18
C ILE A 63 -19.52 -2.34 -9.66
N ALA A 64 -20.58 -1.59 -9.98
CA ALA A 64 -20.86 -1.18 -11.36
C ALA A 64 -19.72 -0.35 -11.95
N ALA A 65 -19.10 0.53 -11.15
CA ALA A 65 -17.97 1.35 -11.59
C ALA A 65 -16.73 0.53 -11.97
N LEU A 66 -16.54 -0.68 -11.44
CA LEU A 66 -15.46 -1.60 -11.85
C LEU A 66 -15.64 -2.11 -13.29
N LYS A 67 -16.85 -2.09 -13.82
CA LYS A 67 -17.21 -2.57 -15.16
C LYS A 67 -17.47 -1.44 -16.15
N ASP A 68 -17.66 -0.21 -15.67
CA ASP A 68 -17.87 0.96 -16.53
C ASP A 68 -16.58 1.39 -17.20
N PRO A 69 -16.46 1.31 -18.55
CA PRO A 69 -15.25 1.71 -19.28
C PRO A 69 -14.85 3.18 -19.07
N LYS A 70 -15.80 4.04 -18.68
CA LYS A 70 -15.55 5.46 -18.38
C LYS A 70 -15.01 5.70 -16.97
N SER A 71 -15.15 4.71 -16.09
CA SER A 71 -14.67 4.80 -14.72
C SER A 71 -13.15 4.56 -14.65
N ILE A 72 -12.48 5.31 -13.78
CA ILE A 72 -11.07 5.05 -13.45
C ILE A 72 -10.87 3.64 -12.87
N LEU A 73 -11.87 3.09 -12.17
CA LEU A 73 -11.85 1.77 -11.56
C LEU A 73 -11.86 0.62 -12.58
N SER A 74 -12.23 0.88 -13.84
CA SER A 74 -12.12 -0.13 -14.91
C SER A 74 -10.68 -0.35 -15.35
N LYS A 75 -9.81 0.66 -15.14
CA LYS A 75 -8.38 0.55 -15.38
C LYS A 75 -7.74 -0.15 -14.17
N ARG A 76 -7.02 -1.23 -14.42
CA ARG A 76 -6.52 -2.09 -13.35
C ARG A 76 -5.02 -2.31 -13.37
N SER A 77 -4.30 -1.69 -14.30
CA SER A 77 -2.87 -1.94 -14.48
C SER A 77 -2.04 -0.68 -14.20
N VAL A 78 -1.04 -0.84 -13.37
CA VAL A 78 0.05 0.14 -13.15
C VAL A 78 1.25 -0.31 -13.95
N LEU A 79 1.75 0.51 -14.88
CA LEU A 79 2.92 0.19 -15.68
C LEU A 79 4.20 0.72 -15.04
N PHE A 80 5.29 -0.04 -15.20
CA PHE A 80 6.59 0.25 -14.64
C PHE A 80 7.65 0.48 -15.73
N ASP A 81 8.69 1.22 -15.37
CA ASP A 81 9.88 1.34 -16.22
C ASP A 81 10.70 0.04 -16.22
N TYR A 82 11.64 -0.03 -17.15
CA TYR A 82 12.59 -1.13 -17.20
C TYR A 82 13.36 -1.22 -15.87
N ASP A 83 13.51 -2.43 -15.36
CA ASP A 83 14.22 -2.73 -14.11
C ASP A 83 13.75 -1.87 -12.91
N SER A 84 12.48 -1.48 -12.88
CA SER A 84 11.91 -0.62 -11.85
C SER A 84 10.62 -1.22 -11.27
N TYR A 85 10.40 -0.92 -9.99
CA TYR A 85 9.16 -1.18 -9.25
C TYR A 85 8.60 0.11 -8.61
N VAL A 86 9.06 1.29 -9.07
CA VAL A 86 8.57 2.58 -8.60
C VAL A 86 7.27 2.93 -9.31
N ILE A 87 6.21 3.19 -8.55
CA ILE A 87 4.92 3.66 -9.09
C ILE A 87 5.10 5.11 -9.56
N LYS A 88 4.87 5.35 -10.85
CA LYS A 88 4.94 6.69 -11.44
C LYS A 88 3.80 7.56 -10.96
N ASP A 89 4.01 8.86 -10.85
CA ASP A 89 3.02 9.83 -10.37
C ASP A 89 1.70 9.80 -11.15
N GLN A 90 1.75 9.52 -12.44
CA GLN A 90 0.55 9.39 -13.29
C GLN A 90 -0.41 8.27 -12.84
N TYR A 91 0.05 7.26 -12.10
CA TYR A 91 -0.78 6.17 -11.58
C TYR A 91 -1.30 6.43 -10.17
N ARG A 92 -0.87 7.50 -9.49
CA ARG A 92 -1.38 7.85 -8.15
C ARG A 92 -2.90 7.98 -8.11
N PRO A 93 -3.57 8.71 -9.03
CA PRO A 93 -5.02 8.81 -9.02
C PRO A 93 -5.72 7.46 -9.20
N LEU A 94 -5.12 6.55 -9.98
CA LEU A 94 -5.63 5.19 -10.16
C LEU A 94 -5.58 4.39 -8.85
N VAL A 95 -4.42 4.39 -8.18
CA VAL A 95 -4.21 3.68 -6.91
C VAL A 95 -5.12 4.27 -5.81
N GLU A 96 -5.24 5.59 -5.75
CA GLU A 96 -6.14 6.28 -4.80
C GLU A 96 -7.62 5.92 -5.01
N ALA A 97 -8.06 5.82 -6.27
CA ALA A 97 -9.44 5.43 -6.59
C ALA A 97 -9.74 4.00 -6.12
N HIS A 98 -8.81 3.06 -6.39
CA HIS A 98 -8.94 1.69 -5.92
C HIS A 98 -8.85 1.57 -4.39
N ALA A 99 -8.00 2.37 -3.73
CA ALA A 99 -7.95 2.42 -2.27
C ALA A 99 -9.27 2.90 -1.67
N LYS A 100 -9.83 4.00 -2.17
CA LYS A 100 -11.14 4.51 -1.73
C LYS A 100 -12.24 3.47 -1.91
N PHE A 101 -12.23 2.78 -3.05
CA PHE A 101 -13.19 1.71 -3.31
C PHE A 101 -13.07 0.57 -2.30
N LEU A 102 -11.88 0.09 -2.01
CA LEU A 102 -11.66 -1.01 -1.04
C LEU A 102 -12.00 -0.60 0.40
N VAL A 103 -11.64 0.61 0.81
CA VAL A 103 -11.98 1.15 2.14
C VAL A 103 -13.51 1.24 2.31
N ALA A 104 -14.23 1.67 1.27
CA ALA A 104 -15.70 1.72 1.29
C ALA A 104 -16.36 0.32 1.23
N ASN A 105 -15.62 -0.71 0.79
CA ASN A 105 -16.11 -2.07 0.62
C ASN A 105 -15.27 -3.10 1.39
N PRO A 106 -15.34 -3.16 2.73
CA PRO A 106 -14.43 -3.96 3.57
C PRO A 106 -14.52 -5.48 3.35
N LYS A 107 -15.59 -5.96 2.71
CA LYS A 107 -15.75 -7.38 2.34
C LYS A 107 -15.08 -7.74 1.01
N MET A 108 -14.72 -6.75 0.20
CA MET A 108 -14.03 -6.98 -1.06
C MET A 108 -12.56 -7.28 -0.82
N LYS A 109 -12.02 -8.14 -1.66
CA LYS A 109 -10.60 -8.50 -1.69
C LYS A 109 -10.03 -8.17 -3.06
N MET A 110 -8.76 -7.87 -3.10
CA MET A 110 -8.02 -7.59 -4.32
C MET A 110 -6.74 -8.41 -4.36
N LEU A 111 -6.53 -9.10 -5.46
CA LEU A 111 -5.26 -9.74 -5.77
C LEU A 111 -4.43 -8.81 -6.67
N ILE A 112 -3.19 -8.55 -6.28
CA ILE A 112 -2.25 -7.73 -7.03
C ILE A 112 -1.23 -8.67 -7.67
N GLN A 113 -1.22 -8.74 -9.01
CA GLN A 113 -0.30 -9.57 -9.78
C GLN A 113 0.83 -8.73 -10.36
N GLY A 114 2.07 -9.02 -9.99
CA GLY A 114 3.25 -8.37 -10.56
C GLY A 114 3.80 -9.15 -11.74
N ASN A 115 3.99 -8.45 -12.85
CA ASN A 115 4.47 -9.01 -14.12
C ASN A 115 5.72 -8.27 -14.61
N THR A 116 6.53 -8.96 -15.40
CA THR A 116 7.74 -8.42 -16.05
C THR A 116 7.70 -8.63 -17.55
N ASP A 117 8.61 -8.00 -18.26
CA ASP A 117 8.93 -8.42 -19.62
C ASP A 117 9.84 -9.66 -19.59
N GLU A 118 10.10 -10.26 -20.75
CA GLU A 118 10.86 -11.50 -20.93
C GLU A 118 12.38 -11.37 -20.73
N ARG A 119 12.90 -10.14 -20.57
CA ARG A 119 14.33 -9.88 -20.46
C ARG A 119 14.84 -10.16 -19.05
N GLY A 120 15.86 -10.99 -18.94
CA GLY A 120 16.45 -11.41 -17.67
C GLY A 120 16.32 -12.91 -17.41
N SER A 121 16.71 -13.36 -16.19
CA SER A 121 16.44 -14.73 -15.78
C SER A 121 15.04 -14.83 -15.17
N ARG A 122 14.49 -16.03 -15.23
CA ARG A 122 13.16 -16.32 -14.66
C ARG A 122 13.10 -16.00 -13.16
N GLU A 123 14.13 -16.34 -12.42
CA GLU A 123 14.24 -16.09 -10.98
C GLU A 123 14.28 -14.58 -10.70
N TYR A 124 15.05 -13.85 -11.50
CA TYR A 124 15.11 -12.39 -11.41
C TYR A 124 13.73 -11.76 -11.70
N ASN A 125 13.08 -12.19 -12.79
CA ASN A 125 11.78 -11.69 -13.19
C ASN A 125 10.69 -12.01 -12.16
N LEU A 126 10.73 -13.18 -11.54
CA LEU A 126 9.84 -13.53 -10.44
C LEU A 126 10.05 -12.58 -9.24
N ALA A 127 11.30 -12.32 -8.86
CA ALA A 127 11.62 -11.40 -7.78
C ALA A 127 11.22 -9.95 -8.10
N LEU A 128 11.44 -9.47 -9.34
CA LEU A 128 11.07 -8.13 -9.77
C LEU A 128 9.55 -7.96 -9.83
N GLY A 129 8.84 -8.98 -10.34
CA GLY A 129 7.38 -9.01 -10.34
C GLY A 129 6.82 -8.91 -8.91
N GLN A 130 7.42 -9.62 -7.94
CA GLN A 130 7.01 -9.52 -6.54
C GLN A 130 7.22 -8.10 -5.98
N LYS A 131 8.35 -7.47 -6.25
CA LYS A 131 8.59 -6.07 -5.84
C LYS A 131 7.56 -5.10 -6.42
N ARG A 132 7.12 -5.30 -7.66
CA ARG A 132 6.07 -4.50 -8.31
C ARG A 132 4.71 -4.69 -7.63
N ALA A 133 4.31 -5.93 -7.39
CA ALA A 133 3.06 -6.24 -6.68
C ALA A 133 3.09 -5.66 -5.25
N ASP A 134 4.19 -5.82 -4.53
CA ASP A 134 4.36 -5.29 -3.17
C ASP A 134 4.36 -3.75 -3.14
N ALA A 135 4.89 -3.07 -4.15
CA ALA A 135 4.84 -1.62 -4.26
C ALA A 135 3.39 -1.12 -4.35
N VAL A 136 2.55 -1.76 -5.16
CA VAL A 136 1.11 -1.43 -5.26
C VAL A 136 0.39 -1.76 -3.96
N ARG A 137 0.62 -2.94 -3.37
CA ARG A 137 0.04 -3.35 -2.08
C ARG A 137 0.38 -2.35 -0.99
N LYS A 138 1.64 -1.96 -0.87
CA LYS A 138 2.11 -0.99 0.12
C LYS A 138 1.45 0.39 -0.09
N ALA A 139 1.31 0.83 -1.33
CA ALA A 139 0.65 2.10 -1.63
C ALA A 139 -0.84 2.07 -1.21
N LEU A 140 -1.56 0.98 -1.48
CA LEU A 140 -2.96 0.80 -1.04
C LEU A 140 -3.07 0.77 0.49
N SER A 141 -2.18 0.05 1.18
CA SER A 141 -2.14 -0.01 2.65
C SER A 141 -1.88 1.36 3.27
N LEU A 142 -0.96 2.15 2.73
CA LEU A 142 -0.71 3.54 3.17
C LEU A 142 -1.92 4.46 2.96
N LEU A 143 -2.81 4.14 2.03
CA LEU A 143 -4.07 4.85 1.79
C LEU A 143 -5.24 4.30 2.64
N GLY A 144 -4.97 3.42 3.60
CA GLY A 144 -5.93 2.93 4.58
C GLY A 144 -6.64 1.63 4.23
N VAL A 145 -6.24 0.94 3.15
CA VAL A 145 -6.77 -0.39 2.82
C VAL A 145 -6.25 -1.42 3.83
N SER A 146 -7.13 -2.26 4.36
CA SER A 146 -6.74 -3.32 5.29
C SER A 146 -5.86 -4.37 4.59
N GLU A 147 -4.79 -4.80 5.27
CA GLU A 147 -3.92 -5.88 4.77
C GLU A 147 -4.69 -7.19 4.50
N SER A 148 -5.80 -7.42 5.20
CA SER A 148 -6.65 -8.60 4.98
C SER A 148 -7.46 -8.54 3.67
N GLN A 149 -7.54 -7.37 3.02
CA GLN A 149 -8.23 -7.17 1.76
C GLN A 149 -7.31 -7.32 0.54
N ILE A 150 -5.99 -7.22 0.73
CA ILE A 150 -5.03 -7.13 -0.37
C ILE A 150 -3.99 -8.25 -0.27
N GLU A 151 -3.79 -8.95 -1.38
CA GLU A 151 -2.78 -9.98 -1.54
C GLU A 151 -1.89 -9.63 -2.74
N SER A 152 -0.59 -9.90 -2.65
CA SER A 152 0.36 -9.66 -3.73
C SER A 152 1.03 -10.97 -4.15
N VAL A 153 1.15 -11.18 -5.45
CA VAL A 153 1.79 -12.35 -6.04
C VAL A 153 2.56 -11.95 -7.29
N SER A 154 3.68 -12.60 -7.53
CA SER A 154 4.43 -12.45 -8.77
C SER A 154 4.11 -13.57 -9.74
N LEU A 155 3.94 -13.19 -10.98
CA LEU A 155 3.92 -14.11 -12.12
C LEU A 155 5.20 -13.98 -12.97
N GLY A 156 6.11 -13.05 -12.61
CA GLY A 156 7.30 -12.80 -13.41
C GLY A 156 6.95 -12.56 -14.88
N GLU A 157 7.57 -13.30 -15.77
CA GLU A 157 7.37 -13.25 -17.22
C GLU A 157 6.30 -14.23 -17.76
N GLU A 158 5.72 -15.06 -16.87
CA GLU A 158 4.87 -16.20 -17.26
C GLU A 158 3.52 -15.83 -17.87
N LYS A 159 3.06 -14.59 -17.65
CA LYS A 159 1.75 -14.14 -18.15
C LYS A 159 1.88 -12.82 -18.93
N PRO A 160 2.51 -12.86 -20.10
CA PRO A 160 2.65 -11.67 -20.92
C PRO A 160 1.28 -11.21 -21.46
N SER A 161 1.08 -9.89 -21.55
CA SER A 161 -0.06 -9.30 -22.24
C SER A 161 0.16 -9.21 -23.75
N CYS A 162 1.41 -9.34 -24.17
CA CYS A 162 1.86 -9.21 -25.54
C CYS A 162 3.18 -10.00 -25.70
N ASN A 163 3.40 -10.64 -26.88
CA ASN A 163 4.50 -11.58 -27.12
C ASN A 163 5.51 -11.09 -28.19
N GLU A 164 5.42 -9.81 -28.61
CA GLU A 164 6.34 -9.27 -29.59
C GLU A 164 7.64 -8.81 -28.93
N ALA A 165 8.77 -9.06 -29.55
CA ALA A 165 10.07 -8.55 -29.12
C ALA A 165 10.22 -7.06 -29.49
N SER A 166 9.45 -6.19 -28.83
CA SER A 166 9.44 -4.75 -29.05
C SER A 166 9.29 -4.00 -27.72
N GLU A 167 9.83 -2.77 -27.64
CA GLU A 167 9.68 -1.96 -26.43
C GLU A 167 8.20 -1.63 -26.13
N ALA A 168 7.36 -1.50 -27.13
CA ALA A 168 5.93 -1.32 -26.95
C ALA A 168 5.31 -2.50 -26.20
N CYS A 169 5.67 -3.72 -26.58
CA CYS A 169 5.22 -4.93 -25.93
C CYS A 169 5.84 -5.12 -24.55
N TRP A 170 7.14 -4.94 -24.42
CA TRP A 170 7.84 -5.05 -23.14
C TRP A 170 7.29 -4.06 -22.11
N SER A 171 7.00 -2.82 -22.51
CA SER A 171 6.41 -1.83 -21.61
C SER A 171 5.00 -2.21 -21.14
N ALA A 172 4.20 -2.87 -21.98
CA ALA A 172 2.89 -3.39 -21.59
C ALA A 172 2.98 -4.59 -20.63
N ASN A 173 4.05 -5.39 -20.75
CA ASN A 173 4.31 -6.53 -19.87
C ASN A 173 4.81 -6.12 -18.49
N ARG A 174 5.54 -5.01 -18.36
CA ARG A 174 6.03 -4.48 -17.08
C ARG A 174 4.88 -3.83 -16.28
N ARG A 175 4.06 -4.62 -15.64
CA ARG A 175 2.85 -4.13 -14.97
C ARG A 175 2.55 -4.78 -13.63
N GLY A 176 1.75 -4.09 -12.84
CA GLY A 176 1.07 -4.61 -11.66
C GLY A 176 -0.44 -4.53 -11.88
N ASP A 177 -1.11 -5.68 -11.92
CA ASP A 177 -2.54 -5.78 -12.16
C ASP A 177 -3.31 -5.88 -10.84
N MET A 178 -4.35 -5.08 -10.66
CA MET A 178 -5.28 -5.06 -9.53
C MET A 178 -6.56 -5.81 -9.92
N LEU A 179 -6.77 -7.05 -9.40
CA LEU A 179 -7.82 -8.00 -9.80
C LEU A 179 -8.83 -8.27 -8.69
#